data_4ffe3f251b3e06c06dd08ea37eec3129
#
_entry.id   4ffe3f251b3e06c06dd08ea37eec3129
#
_cell.length_a   1.000
_cell.length_b   1.000
_cell.length_c   1.000
_cell.angle_alpha   90.00
_cell.angle_beta   90.00
_cell.angle_gamma   90.00
#
_symmetry.space_group_name_H-M   'P 1'
#
loop_
_entity.id
_entity.type
_entity.pdbx_description
1 polymer ?
#
loop_
_entity_poly.entity_id
_entity_poly.type
_entity_poly.pdbx_seq_one_letter_code
_entity_poly.pdbx_strand_id
1 'polypeptide(L)'
;DFGEEQKNMQAFLTSPEWKRTTAQGWGVNRAETAEIFTANQMYIRKFPDRAASLLGKLHCQHYGLPSFGKRLAAATREFVPFTGDPAGWFAQNGRFTDFSGKTIELPERTFATHTSGKYTAARVPLLDVIAEVLRQPDEVWLNNYDGKVFDCLNYIRFYRDKAINVVCRIENGKTLAVRTWFEIAIRPTTRSGGKMAPEKDPRLKYRRGLLVKK
;
A
#
# COMPACT_ATOMS: atom_id res chain seq x y z
N ASP A 1 -14.85 16.53 -8.57
CA ASP A 1 -14.69 17.96 -8.89
C ASP A 1 -13.30 18.43 -8.50
N PHE A 2 -12.57 19.09 -9.43
CA PHE A 2 -11.20 19.55 -9.22
C PHE A 2 -11.08 20.52 -8.03
N GLY A 3 -12.06 21.38 -7.84
CA GLY A 3 -12.10 22.30 -6.70
C GLY A 3 -12.27 21.59 -5.35
N GLU A 4 -13.00 20.48 -5.32
CA GLU A 4 -13.18 19.66 -4.13
C GLU A 4 -11.90 18.88 -3.80
N GLU A 5 -11.25 18.31 -4.79
CA GLU A 5 -9.98 17.60 -4.65
C GLU A 5 -8.89 18.52 -4.11
N GLN A 6 -8.81 19.75 -4.61
CA GLN A 6 -7.86 20.74 -4.15
C GLN A 6 -8.11 21.15 -2.69
N LYS A 7 -9.38 21.31 -2.29
CA LYS A 7 -9.76 21.58 -0.89
C LYS A 7 -9.40 20.40 0.02
N ASN A 8 -9.68 19.18 -0.44
CA ASN A 8 -9.36 17.96 0.33
C ASN A 8 -7.85 17.80 0.52
N MET A 9 -7.05 18.08 -0.50
CA MET A 9 -5.60 18.09 -0.40
C MET A 9 -5.12 19.13 0.61
N GLN A 10 -5.62 20.36 0.52
CA GLN A 10 -5.21 21.45 1.40
C GLN A 10 -5.63 21.16 2.85
N ALA A 11 -6.84 20.61 3.06
CA ALA A 11 -7.30 20.16 4.37
C ALA A 11 -6.40 19.05 4.93
N PHE A 12 -5.98 18.08 4.11
CA PHE A 12 -5.05 17.04 4.53
C PHE A 12 -3.68 17.59 4.92
N LEU A 13 -3.09 18.49 4.13
CA LEU A 13 -1.78 19.08 4.40
C LEU A 13 -1.75 19.94 5.69
N THR A 14 -2.90 20.43 6.13
CA THR A 14 -3.05 21.18 7.37
C THR A 14 -3.59 20.34 8.51
N SER A 15 -3.97 19.09 8.26
CA SER A 15 -4.59 18.19 9.22
C SER A 15 -3.64 17.75 10.35
N PRO A 16 -4.20 17.41 11.53
CA PRO A 16 -3.42 16.77 12.61
C PRO A 16 -2.78 15.44 12.16
N GLU A 17 -3.43 14.71 11.24
CA GLU A 17 -2.93 13.45 10.67
C GLU A 17 -1.62 13.67 9.93
N TRP A 18 -1.57 14.67 9.04
CA TRP A 18 -0.36 15.02 8.30
C TRP A 18 0.76 15.48 9.24
N LYS A 19 0.44 16.33 10.19
CA LYS A 19 1.40 16.81 11.18
C LYS A 19 1.97 15.66 12.01
N ARG A 20 1.14 14.69 12.40
CA ARG A 20 1.59 13.49 13.11
C ARG A 20 2.45 12.58 12.23
N THR A 21 2.04 12.37 11.01
CA THR A 21 2.80 11.59 10.03
C THR A 21 4.22 12.12 9.91
N THR A 22 4.38 13.44 9.77
CA THR A 22 5.70 14.07 9.69
C THR A 22 6.45 14.05 11.03
N ALA A 23 5.77 14.30 12.14
CA ALA A 23 6.36 14.27 13.48
C ALA A 23 6.78 12.85 13.91
N GLN A 24 6.11 11.83 13.40
CA GLN A 24 6.45 10.43 13.68
C GLN A 24 7.59 9.89 12.79
N GLY A 25 8.30 10.75 12.07
CA GLY A 25 9.51 10.37 11.33
C GLY A 25 9.27 9.54 10.07
N TRP A 26 8.17 9.76 9.38
CA TRP A 26 7.97 9.18 8.05
C TRP A 26 8.74 9.91 6.95
N GLY A 27 9.46 10.99 7.32
CA GLY A 27 10.43 11.66 6.44
C GLY A 27 9.83 12.34 5.21
N VAL A 28 8.54 12.61 5.19
CA VAL A 28 7.85 13.15 4.02
C VAL A 28 8.00 14.67 3.95
N ASN A 29 8.56 15.16 2.85
CA ASN A 29 8.73 16.59 2.58
C ASN A 29 7.40 17.22 2.13
N ARG A 30 6.98 18.31 2.77
CA ARG A 30 5.73 19.01 2.46
C ARG A 30 5.70 19.63 1.06
N ALA A 31 6.82 20.15 0.59
CA ALA A 31 6.91 20.73 -0.75
C ALA A 31 6.76 19.65 -1.82
N GLU A 32 7.47 18.53 -1.66
CA GLU A 32 7.36 17.35 -2.51
C GLU A 32 5.93 16.78 -2.50
N THR A 33 5.29 16.76 -1.34
CA THR A 33 3.88 16.36 -1.20
C THR A 33 2.97 17.24 -2.04
N ALA A 34 3.10 18.54 -1.97
CA ALA A 34 2.29 19.48 -2.74
C ALA A 34 2.46 19.30 -4.24
N GLU A 35 3.68 19.07 -4.71
CA GLU A 35 3.99 18.81 -6.11
C GLU A 35 3.34 17.52 -6.60
N ILE A 36 3.48 16.44 -5.86
CA ILE A 36 2.87 15.15 -6.19
C ILE A 36 1.34 15.26 -6.19
N PHE A 37 0.74 15.92 -5.23
CA PHE A 37 -0.70 16.13 -5.20
C PHE A 37 -1.21 16.94 -6.38
N THR A 38 -0.48 17.97 -6.79
CA THR A 38 -0.83 18.77 -7.98
C THR A 38 -0.82 17.89 -9.24
N ALA A 39 0.22 17.10 -9.43
CA ALA A 39 0.30 16.14 -10.53
C ALA A 39 -0.84 15.12 -10.49
N ASN A 40 -1.17 14.58 -9.31
CA ASN A 40 -2.30 13.69 -9.10
C ASN A 40 -3.62 14.31 -9.58
N GLN A 41 -3.90 15.53 -9.17
CA GLN A 41 -5.16 16.20 -9.48
C GLN A 41 -5.34 16.44 -10.97
N MET A 42 -4.30 16.82 -11.67
CA MET A 42 -4.35 16.98 -13.11
C MET A 42 -4.71 15.68 -13.82
N TYR A 43 -4.16 14.57 -13.35
CA TYR A 43 -4.42 13.25 -13.92
C TYR A 43 -5.80 12.72 -13.59
N ILE A 44 -6.24 12.79 -12.34
CA ILE A 44 -7.57 12.35 -11.89
C ILE A 44 -8.65 13.10 -12.67
N ARG A 45 -8.48 14.40 -12.88
CA ARG A 45 -9.42 15.21 -13.65
C ARG A 45 -9.54 14.75 -15.10
N LYS A 46 -8.42 14.43 -15.73
CA LYS A 46 -8.37 14.11 -17.16
C LYS A 46 -8.71 12.64 -17.46
N PHE A 47 -8.37 11.72 -16.56
CA PHE A 47 -8.46 10.28 -16.76
C PHE A 47 -8.88 9.53 -15.49
N PRO A 48 -10.11 9.73 -14.97
CA PRO A 48 -10.50 9.18 -13.67
C PRO A 48 -10.35 7.66 -13.58
N ASP A 49 -10.71 6.94 -14.64
CA ASP A 49 -10.66 5.46 -14.66
C ASP A 49 -9.23 4.88 -14.77
N ARG A 50 -8.27 5.70 -15.15
CA ARG A 50 -6.88 5.31 -15.37
C ARG A 50 -5.92 5.94 -14.37
N ALA A 51 -6.42 6.89 -13.59
CA ALA A 51 -5.61 7.79 -12.79
C ALA A 51 -4.64 7.03 -11.86
N ALA A 52 -5.12 6.06 -11.11
CA ALA A 52 -4.31 5.37 -10.12
C ALA A 52 -3.08 4.66 -10.72
N SER A 53 -3.24 4.02 -11.88
CA SER A 53 -2.14 3.31 -12.54
C SER A 53 -1.13 4.26 -13.19
N LEU A 54 -1.63 5.32 -13.84
CA LEU A 54 -0.77 6.33 -14.48
C LEU A 54 0.01 7.12 -13.43
N LEU A 55 -0.63 7.48 -12.33
CA LEU A 55 0.02 8.13 -11.20
C LEU A 55 1.11 7.26 -10.59
N GLY A 56 0.86 5.97 -10.42
CA GLY A 56 1.86 5.03 -9.94
C GLY A 56 3.11 5.02 -10.82
N LYS A 57 2.94 5.06 -12.15
CA LYS A 57 4.07 5.15 -13.08
C LYS A 57 4.86 6.45 -12.89
N LEU A 58 4.18 7.58 -12.82
CA LEU A 58 4.81 8.90 -12.66
C LEU A 58 5.54 9.01 -11.32
N HIS A 59 4.93 8.53 -10.24
CA HIS A 59 5.54 8.57 -8.92
C HIS A 59 6.78 7.67 -8.82
N CYS A 60 6.74 6.47 -9.40
CA CYS A 60 7.93 5.63 -9.48
C CYS A 60 9.06 6.30 -10.27
N GLN A 61 8.74 7.00 -11.36
CA GLN A 61 9.72 7.79 -12.12
C GLN A 61 10.27 8.96 -11.31
N HIS A 62 9.40 9.71 -10.64
CA HIS A 62 9.79 10.83 -9.77
C HIS A 62 10.78 10.41 -8.68
N TYR A 63 10.56 9.27 -8.04
CA TYR A 63 11.47 8.75 -7.00
C TYR A 63 12.65 7.93 -7.55
N GLY A 64 12.77 7.78 -8.86
CA GLY A 64 13.84 7.00 -9.48
C GLY A 64 13.80 5.51 -9.16
N LEU A 65 12.60 4.95 -8.94
CA LEU A 65 12.45 3.54 -8.59
C LEU A 65 12.47 2.64 -9.81
N PRO A 66 13.05 1.43 -9.67
CA PRO A 66 12.93 0.39 -10.70
C PRO A 66 11.46 0.02 -10.95
N SER A 67 11.16 -0.48 -12.15
CA SER A 67 9.84 -1.06 -12.43
C SER A 67 9.54 -2.24 -11.51
N PHE A 68 8.26 -2.56 -11.36
CA PHE A 68 7.83 -3.72 -10.57
C PHE A 68 8.52 -5.01 -11.03
N GLY A 69 8.60 -5.25 -12.34
CA GLY A 69 9.26 -6.43 -12.88
C GLY A 69 10.75 -6.49 -12.58
N LYS A 70 11.47 -5.35 -12.62
CA LYS A 70 12.88 -5.28 -12.24
C LYS A 70 13.09 -5.54 -10.75
N ARG A 71 12.24 -4.98 -9.89
CA ARG A 71 12.26 -5.28 -8.44
C ARG A 71 12.05 -6.77 -8.17
N LEU A 72 11.03 -7.35 -8.82
CA LEU A 72 10.71 -8.76 -8.65
C LEU A 72 11.86 -9.67 -9.13
N ALA A 73 12.44 -9.38 -10.28
CA ALA A 73 13.55 -10.15 -10.84
C ALA A 73 14.83 -10.09 -9.96
N ALA A 74 15.03 -8.98 -9.25
CA ALA A 74 16.17 -8.81 -8.34
C ALA A 74 15.94 -9.43 -6.95
N ALA A 75 14.72 -9.83 -6.62
CA ALA A 75 14.39 -10.38 -5.31
C ALA A 75 14.91 -11.82 -5.15
N THR A 76 15.63 -12.07 -4.07
CA THR A 76 16.23 -13.38 -3.77
C THR A 76 15.63 -14.06 -2.54
N ARG A 77 14.80 -13.34 -1.76
CA ARG A 77 14.18 -13.86 -0.55
C ARG A 77 13.19 -14.96 -0.88
N GLU A 78 13.27 -16.05 -0.17
CA GLU A 78 12.28 -17.12 -0.29
C GLU A 78 11.00 -16.76 0.47
N PHE A 79 9.87 -17.08 -0.14
CA PHE A 79 8.57 -17.02 0.51
C PHE A 79 8.22 -18.38 1.09
N VAL A 80 7.88 -18.41 2.38
CA VAL A 80 7.41 -19.63 3.06
C VAL A 80 5.94 -19.44 3.42
N PRO A 81 5.02 -20.23 2.85
CA PRO A 81 3.61 -20.11 3.17
C PRO A 81 3.30 -20.59 4.59
N PHE A 82 2.39 -19.89 5.26
CA PHE A 82 1.80 -20.37 6.51
C PHE A 82 0.89 -21.58 6.25
N THR A 83 1.04 -22.63 7.07
CA THR A 83 0.29 -23.89 6.96
C THR A 83 -0.40 -24.29 8.28
N GLY A 84 -0.29 -23.45 9.31
CA GLY A 84 -0.87 -23.74 10.64
C GLY A 84 -2.36 -23.40 10.75
N ASP A 85 -2.83 -23.39 12.00
CA ASP A 85 -4.18 -22.96 12.33
C ASP A 85 -4.28 -21.42 12.39
N PRO A 86 -5.12 -20.77 11.56
CA PRO A 86 -5.25 -19.33 11.57
C PRO A 86 -5.70 -18.72 12.90
N ALA A 87 -6.61 -19.38 13.61
CA ALA A 87 -7.11 -18.89 14.90
C ALA A 87 -6.01 -18.90 15.97
N GLY A 88 -5.23 -19.97 16.04
CA GLY A 88 -4.07 -20.07 16.91
C GLY A 88 -2.99 -19.03 16.57
N TRP A 89 -2.77 -18.77 15.29
CA TRP A 89 -1.87 -17.70 14.84
C TRP A 89 -2.36 -16.33 15.32
N PHE A 90 -3.63 -16.00 15.13
CA PHE A 90 -4.19 -14.70 15.51
C PHE A 90 -4.10 -14.44 17.01
N ALA A 91 -4.32 -15.45 17.83
CA ALA A 91 -4.21 -15.34 19.28
C ALA A 91 -2.83 -14.82 19.75
N GLN A 92 -1.80 -15.02 18.94
CA GLN A 92 -0.41 -14.62 19.23
C GLN A 92 0.07 -13.39 18.42
N ASN A 93 -0.67 -12.98 17.39
CA ASN A 93 -0.21 -12.03 16.38
C ASN A 93 -1.19 -10.87 16.11
N GLY A 94 -1.89 -10.38 17.12
CA GLY A 94 -2.82 -9.25 16.99
C GLY A 94 -2.17 -7.88 16.86
N ARG A 95 -0.84 -7.78 17.08
CA ARG A 95 -0.05 -6.54 17.05
C ARG A 95 1.30 -6.74 16.40
N PHE A 96 1.73 -5.70 15.67
CA PHE A 96 3.04 -5.66 14.99
C PHE A 96 3.75 -4.35 15.28
N THR A 97 5.07 -4.36 15.07
CA THR A 97 5.89 -3.14 15.04
C THR A 97 6.41 -2.97 13.62
N ASP A 98 6.23 -1.80 13.04
CA ASP A 98 6.71 -1.49 11.70
C ASP A 98 8.20 -1.10 11.68
N PHE A 99 8.74 -0.87 10.48
CA PHE A 99 10.13 -0.48 10.25
C PHE A 99 10.54 0.83 10.97
N SER A 100 9.59 1.67 11.33
CA SER A 100 9.81 2.96 12.02
C SER A 100 9.56 2.89 13.52
N GLY A 101 9.24 1.70 14.05
CA GLY A 101 8.94 1.48 15.47
C GLY A 101 7.48 1.75 15.86
N LYS A 102 6.61 1.99 14.90
CA LYS A 102 5.18 2.21 15.18
C LYS A 102 4.45 0.90 15.42
N THR A 103 3.52 0.93 16.37
CA THR A 103 2.60 -0.19 16.60
C THR A 103 1.49 -0.20 15.57
N ILE A 104 1.26 -1.36 14.98
CA ILE A 104 0.18 -1.62 14.02
C ILE A 104 -0.71 -2.72 14.59
N GLU A 105 -2.00 -2.47 14.66
CA GLU A 105 -2.98 -3.44 15.13
C GLU A 105 -3.57 -4.23 13.97
N LEU A 106 -3.84 -5.51 14.18
CA LEU A 106 -4.66 -6.32 13.29
C LEU A 106 -6.03 -6.53 13.96
N PRO A 107 -7.06 -5.77 13.55
CA PRO A 107 -8.39 -5.92 14.14
C PRO A 107 -8.96 -7.30 13.88
N GLU A 108 -9.60 -7.88 14.89
CA GLU A 108 -10.24 -9.21 14.80
C GLU A 108 -11.22 -9.30 13.62
N ARG A 109 -12.02 -8.27 13.41
CA ARG A 109 -12.94 -8.20 12.26
C ARG A 109 -12.21 -8.27 10.92
N THR A 110 -11.09 -7.58 10.80
CA THR A 110 -10.27 -7.60 9.58
C THR A 110 -9.69 -9.00 9.36
N PHE A 111 -9.14 -9.60 10.41
CA PHE A 111 -8.61 -10.96 10.36
C PHE A 111 -9.70 -11.95 9.95
N ALA A 112 -10.84 -11.98 10.64
CA ALA A 112 -11.94 -12.90 10.34
C ALA A 112 -12.46 -12.76 8.90
N THR A 113 -12.60 -11.52 8.41
CA THR A 113 -13.05 -11.26 7.04
C THR A 113 -12.08 -11.82 6.00
N HIS A 114 -10.76 -11.71 6.22
CA HIS A 114 -9.74 -12.07 5.26
C HIS A 114 -9.25 -13.51 5.35
N THR A 115 -9.58 -14.22 6.42
CA THR A 115 -9.21 -15.63 6.60
C THR A 115 -10.38 -16.59 6.40
N SER A 116 -11.54 -16.11 5.94
CA SER A 116 -12.74 -16.91 5.73
C SER A 116 -13.25 -16.88 4.28
N GLY A 117 -14.05 -17.88 3.93
CA GLY A 117 -14.74 -17.98 2.66
C GLY A 117 -13.77 -17.91 1.45
N LYS A 118 -14.12 -17.10 0.47
CA LYS A 118 -13.35 -16.97 -0.78
C LYS A 118 -11.93 -16.41 -0.61
N TYR A 119 -11.62 -15.81 0.51
CA TYR A 119 -10.32 -15.20 0.76
C TYR A 119 -9.30 -16.16 1.38
N THR A 120 -9.75 -17.26 1.97
CA THR A 120 -8.92 -18.20 2.72
C THR A 120 -7.69 -18.65 1.94
N ALA A 121 -7.90 -19.18 0.74
CA ALA A 121 -6.81 -19.72 -0.08
C ALA A 121 -5.74 -18.68 -0.46
N ALA A 122 -6.14 -17.42 -0.63
CA ALA A 122 -5.23 -16.34 -1.03
C ALA A 122 -4.59 -15.60 0.15
N ARG A 123 -5.19 -15.63 1.33
CA ARG A 123 -4.78 -14.80 2.47
C ARG A 123 -4.12 -15.56 3.60
N VAL A 124 -4.61 -16.77 3.91
CA VAL A 124 -4.06 -17.59 4.99
C VAL A 124 -2.59 -17.94 4.77
N PRO A 125 -2.13 -18.33 3.58
CA PRO A 125 -0.71 -18.60 3.36
C PRO A 125 0.24 -17.42 3.61
N LEU A 126 -0.30 -16.19 3.68
CA LEU A 126 0.48 -14.97 3.86
C LEU A 126 0.57 -14.52 5.34
N LEU A 127 -0.02 -15.23 6.28
CA LEU A 127 -0.12 -14.77 7.67
C LEU A 127 1.26 -14.50 8.31
N ASP A 128 2.20 -15.42 8.20
CA ASP A 128 3.52 -15.27 8.84
C ASP A 128 4.35 -14.13 8.26
N VAL A 129 4.14 -13.78 7.00
CA VAL A 129 4.92 -12.71 6.38
C VAL A 129 4.39 -11.31 6.67
N ILE A 130 3.20 -11.15 7.28
CA ILE A 130 2.67 -9.83 7.65
C ILE A 130 3.67 -9.07 8.53
N ALA A 131 4.15 -9.69 9.58
CA ALA A 131 5.12 -9.09 10.50
C ALA A 131 6.43 -8.72 9.78
N GLU A 132 6.91 -9.57 8.89
CA GLU A 132 8.13 -9.34 8.12
C GLU A 132 7.97 -8.19 7.13
N VAL A 133 6.86 -8.15 6.39
CA VAL A 133 6.56 -7.05 5.45
C VAL A 133 6.49 -5.71 6.18
N LEU A 134 5.88 -5.66 7.35
CA LEU A 134 5.78 -4.43 8.13
C LEU A 134 7.12 -3.99 8.71
N ARG A 135 7.93 -4.93 9.18
CA ARG A 135 9.23 -4.65 9.82
C ARG A 135 10.33 -4.31 8.82
N GLN A 136 10.34 -4.95 7.68
CA GLN A 136 11.39 -4.83 6.68
C GLN A 136 10.82 -4.69 5.26
N PRO A 137 9.95 -3.70 5.00
CA PRO A 137 9.44 -3.47 3.66
C PRO A 137 10.54 -2.99 2.72
N ASP A 138 10.42 -3.32 1.45
CA ASP A 138 11.26 -2.75 0.40
C ASP A 138 10.79 -1.35 -0.01
N GLU A 139 9.48 -1.12 0.03
CA GLU A 139 8.87 0.17 -0.24
C GLU A 139 7.68 0.41 0.69
N VAL A 140 7.49 1.65 1.13
CA VAL A 140 6.28 2.08 1.85
C VAL A 140 5.73 3.32 1.18
N TRP A 141 4.47 3.25 0.78
CA TRP A 141 3.76 4.32 0.08
C TRP A 141 2.58 4.82 0.89
N LEU A 142 2.52 6.13 1.12
CA LEU A 142 1.34 6.79 1.68
C LEU A 142 0.46 7.26 0.53
N ASN A 143 -0.76 6.76 0.47
CA ASN A 143 -1.73 7.15 -0.54
C ASN A 143 -3.17 7.17 -0.01
N ASN A 144 -4.10 7.40 -0.91
CA ASN A 144 -5.52 7.32 -0.65
C ASN A 144 -6.12 6.04 -1.26
N TYR A 145 -7.02 5.41 -0.54
CA TYR A 145 -7.69 4.21 -1.03
C TYR A 145 -8.90 4.57 -1.90
N ASP A 146 -9.66 5.57 -1.51
CA ASP A 146 -10.90 6.01 -2.13
C ASP A 146 -10.80 7.32 -2.92
N GLY A 147 -9.61 7.85 -3.08
CA GLY A 147 -9.35 9.11 -3.79
C GLY A 147 -9.57 10.37 -2.96
N LYS A 148 -9.95 10.26 -1.70
CA LYS A 148 -10.33 11.41 -0.86
C LYS A 148 -9.29 11.82 0.17
N VAL A 149 -8.79 10.86 0.96
CA VAL A 149 -7.91 11.14 2.11
C VAL A 149 -6.64 10.30 2.01
N PHE A 150 -5.49 10.91 2.26
CA PHE A 150 -4.20 10.21 2.34
C PHE A 150 -4.04 9.54 3.71
N ASP A 151 -4.67 8.42 3.89
CA ASP A 151 -4.74 7.67 5.14
C ASP A 151 -4.29 6.21 5.01
N CYS A 152 -3.85 5.78 3.83
CA CYS A 152 -3.43 4.41 3.59
C CYS A 152 -1.92 4.30 3.37
N LEU A 153 -1.31 3.36 4.09
CA LEU A 153 0.07 2.95 3.90
C LEU A 153 0.11 1.59 3.23
N ASN A 154 0.82 1.51 2.12
CA ASN A 154 1.10 0.26 1.42
C ASN A 154 2.54 -0.15 1.72
N TYR A 155 2.71 -1.21 2.50
CA TYR A 155 4.00 -1.82 2.79
C TYR A 155 4.22 -2.95 1.79
N ILE A 156 5.22 -2.80 0.92
CA ILE A 156 5.50 -3.75 -0.16
C ILE A 156 6.84 -4.41 0.09
N ARG A 157 6.86 -5.75 0.04
CA ARG A 157 8.08 -6.56 0.11
C ARG A 157 8.12 -7.53 -1.05
N PHE A 158 9.28 -7.61 -1.68
CA PHE A 158 9.52 -8.49 -2.81
C PHE A 158 10.22 -9.76 -2.35
N TYR A 159 9.66 -10.89 -2.74
CA TYR A 159 10.22 -12.22 -2.60
C TYR A 159 10.53 -12.77 -3.99
N ARG A 160 11.23 -13.91 -4.06
CA ARG A 160 11.37 -14.62 -5.32
C ARG A 160 9.99 -14.96 -5.87
N ASP A 161 9.70 -14.50 -7.07
CA ASP A 161 8.43 -14.70 -7.78
C ASP A 161 7.15 -14.20 -7.07
N LYS A 162 7.29 -13.39 -6.00
CA LYS A 162 6.14 -12.82 -5.27
C LYS A 162 6.40 -11.40 -4.79
N ALA A 163 5.36 -10.59 -4.80
CA ALA A 163 5.33 -9.30 -4.11
C ALA A 163 4.13 -9.26 -3.19
N ILE A 164 4.37 -8.99 -1.91
CA ILE A 164 3.32 -8.95 -0.89
C ILE A 164 3.10 -7.51 -0.47
N ASN A 165 1.83 -7.11 -0.43
CA ASN A 165 1.39 -5.82 0.05
C ASN A 165 0.59 -5.99 1.35
N VAL A 166 1.00 -5.31 2.40
CA VAL A 166 0.21 -5.13 3.61
C VAL A 166 -0.30 -3.69 3.62
N VAL A 167 -1.61 -3.52 3.58
CA VAL A 167 -2.25 -2.21 3.59
C VAL A 167 -2.69 -1.87 4.99
N CYS A 168 -2.18 -0.76 5.52
CA CYS A 168 -2.56 -0.23 6.82
C CYS A 168 -3.30 1.08 6.64
N ARG A 169 -4.21 1.38 7.55
CA ARG A 169 -4.97 2.62 7.58
C ARG A 169 -4.71 3.38 8.88
N ILE A 170 -4.67 4.69 8.76
CA ILE A 170 -4.68 5.58 9.91
C ILE A 170 -6.14 5.73 10.34
N GLU A 171 -6.51 5.12 11.46
CA GLU A 171 -7.85 5.20 12.03
C GLU A 171 -7.93 6.30 13.10
N ASN A 172 -8.99 7.12 13.02
CA ASN A 172 -9.21 8.24 13.96
C ASN A 172 -7.98 9.14 14.17
N GLY A 173 -7.14 9.22 13.13
CA GLY A 173 -5.92 9.98 13.15
C GLY A 173 -4.86 9.55 14.16
N LYS A 174 -4.98 8.40 14.80
CA LYS A 174 -4.09 7.98 15.89
C LYS A 174 -3.54 6.57 15.77
N THR A 175 -4.34 5.64 15.26
CA THR A 175 -4.02 4.22 15.28
C THR A 175 -3.75 3.73 13.86
N LEU A 176 -2.64 3.02 13.67
CA LEU A 176 -2.40 2.25 12.47
C LEU A 176 -3.02 0.87 12.63
N ALA A 177 -3.87 0.50 11.69
CA ALA A 177 -4.49 -0.81 11.67
C ALA A 177 -4.32 -1.48 10.31
N VAL A 178 -4.05 -2.79 10.31
CA VAL A 178 -4.05 -3.59 9.09
C VAL A 178 -5.46 -3.62 8.51
N ARG A 179 -5.59 -3.23 7.26
CA ARG A 179 -6.85 -3.26 6.54
C ARG A 179 -6.99 -4.48 5.65
N THR A 180 -5.90 -4.87 5.01
CA THR A 180 -5.82 -6.05 4.16
C THR A 180 -4.36 -6.42 3.88
N TRP A 181 -4.14 -7.64 3.43
CA TRP A 181 -2.86 -8.11 2.93
C TRP A 181 -3.10 -9.02 1.74
N PHE A 182 -2.23 -8.98 0.76
CA PHE A 182 -2.39 -9.77 -0.46
C PHE A 182 -1.12 -9.84 -1.30
N GLU A 183 -1.07 -10.84 -2.17
CA GLU A 183 -0.06 -10.92 -3.21
C GLU A 183 -0.44 -10.00 -4.38
N ILE A 184 0.50 -9.15 -4.80
CA ILE A 184 0.32 -8.32 -5.99
C ILE A 184 0.52 -9.20 -7.23
N ALA A 185 -0.41 -9.19 -8.17
CA ALA A 185 -0.33 -9.99 -9.38
C ALA A 185 0.94 -9.70 -10.17
N ILE A 186 1.71 -10.74 -10.49
CA ILE A 186 2.98 -10.62 -11.23
C ILE A 186 2.72 -10.16 -12.67
N ARG A 187 1.72 -10.74 -13.30
CA ARG A 187 1.32 -10.45 -14.68
C ARG A 187 -0.16 -10.13 -14.71
N PRO A 188 -0.51 -8.84 -14.69
CA PRO A 188 -1.91 -8.46 -14.78
C PRO A 188 -2.45 -8.84 -16.15
N THR A 189 -3.56 -9.57 -16.15
CA THR A 189 -4.26 -9.98 -17.36
C THR A 189 -5.68 -9.40 -17.36
N THR A 190 -6.27 -9.30 -18.54
CA THR A 190 -7.70 -9.03 -18.67
C THR A 190 -8.51 -10.27 -18.24
N ARG A 191 -9.83 -10.11 -18.03
CA ARG A 191 -10.72 -11.24 -17.71
C ARG A 191 -10.67 -12.36 -18.76
N SER A 192 -10.37 -12.05 -20.02
CA SER A 192 -10.19 -12.99 -21.12
C SER A 192 -8.78 -13.57 -21.23
N GLY A 193 -7.89 -13.28 -20.28
CA GLY A 193 -6.52 -13.79 -20.29
C GLY A 193 -5.54 -13.01 -21.17
N GLY A 194 -5.99 -11.97 -21.86
CA GLY A 194 -5.15 -11.10 -22.68
C GLY A 194 -4.23 -10.20 -21.85
N LYS A 195 -3.20 -9.63 -22.51
CA LYS A 195 -2.29 -8.67 -21.89
C LYS A 195 -3.03 -7.39 -21.50
N MET A 196 -2.92 -6.98 -20.27
CA MET A 196 -3.52 -5.74 -19.78
C MET A 196 -2.77 -4.52 -20.31
N ALA A 197 -3.51 -3.49 -20.70
CA ALA A 197 -2.92 -2.20 -21.07
C ALA A 197 -2.15 -1.59 -19.88
N PRO A 198 -0.99 -0.96 -20.10
CA PRO A 198 -0.16 -0.43 -19.02
C PRO A 198 -0.89 0.51 -18.06
N GLU A 199 -1.78 1.34 -18.58
CA GLU A 199 -2.58 2.27 -17.78
C GLU A 199 -3.64 1.61 -16.91
N LYS A 200 -3.89 0.32 -17.09
CA LYS A 200 -4.81 -0.49 -16.29
C LYS A 200 -4.08 -1.47 -15.37
N ASP A 201 -2.75 -1.44 -15.39
CA ASP A 201 -1.94 -2.35 -14.57
C ASP A 201 -2.15 -2.09 -13.07
N PRO A 202 -2.79 -3.03 -12.33
CA PRO A 202 -3.11 -2.82 -10.92
C PRO A 202 -1.87 -2.71 -10.03
N ARG A 203 -0.72 -3.20 -10.48
CA ARG A 203 0.55 -3.12 -9.73
C ARG A 203 0.99 -1.68 -9.53
N LEU A 204 0.69 -0.81 -10.49
CA LEU A 204 1.06 0.60 -10.45
C LEU A 204 0.25 1.40 -9.42
N LYS A 205 -1.00 1.01 -9.16
CA LYS A 205 -1.85 1.74 -8.20
C LYS A 205 -1.40 1.62 -6.76
N TYR A 206 -0.63 0.60 -6.41
CA TYR A 206 -0.10 0.41 -5.06
C TYR A 206 1.20 1.16 -4.82
N ARG A 207 1.94 1.45 -5.89
CA ARG A 207 3.21 2.18 -5.89
C ARG A 207 2.98 3.63 -6.32
N ARG A 208 2.15 4.35 -5.58
CA ARG A 208 1.78 5.74 -5.87
C ARG A 208 1.63 6.55 -4.60
N GLY A 209 1.62 7.87 -4.73
CA GLY A 209 1.52 8.82 -3.62
C GLY A 209 2.90 9.23 -3.12
N LEU A 210 3.08 9.24 -1.83
CA LEU A 210 4.32 9.64 -1.18
C LEU A 210 5.13 8.41 -0.79
N LEU A 211 6.38 8.37 -1.23
CA LEU A 211 7.31 7.32 -0.84
C LEU A 211 7.87 7.62 0.55
N VAL A 212 7.47 6.82 1.52
CA VAL A 212 7.87 6.96 2.93
C VAL A 212 9.16 6.20 3.22
N LYS A 213 9.35 5.08 2.54
CA LYS A 213 10.55 4.24 2.63
C LYS A 213 10.88 3.66 1.25
N LYS A 214 12.17 3.71 0.93
CA LYS A 214 12.78 3.22 -0.31
C LYS A 214 13.72 2.06 0.00
#